data_e847a779884226d43bf4e64777e5aed2
#
_entry.id   e847a779884226d43bf4e64777e5aed2
#
_cell.length_a   1.000
_cell.length_b   1.000
_cell.length_c   1.000
_cell.angle_alpha   90.00
_cell.angle_beta   90.00
_cell.angle_gamma   90.00
#
_symmetry.space_group_name_H-M   'P 1'
#
loop_
_entity.id
_entity.type
_entity.pdbx_description
1 polymer ?
#
loop_
_entity_poly.entity_id
_entity_poly.type
_entity_poly.pdbx_seq_one_letter_code
_entity_poly.pdbx_strand_id
1 'polypeptide(L)'
;MEKSSRDFLYKYLNNISPTGFETPGQKIWLDYIKPYIDEYISDTYGTVVGVINPESKYKVVIEAHADEISWFVNYITDDGYIYVIRNGGSDHQIAPSMRVNIQTKKGIVKGVFGLSLIHISEPTRLQQ
;
A
#
# COMPACT_ATOMS: atom_id res chain seq x y z
N MET A 1 17.22 -1.93 -17.91
CA MET A 1 16.73 -0.94 -16.93
C MET A 1 17.95 -0.33 -16.23
N GLU A 2 18.03 0.97 -16.21
CA GLU A 2 19.12 1.69 -15.54
C GLU A 2 19.13 1.42 -14.02
N LYS A 3 20.31 1.58 -13.41
CA LYS A 3 20.49 1.32 -11.99
C LYS A 3 19.58 2.23 -11.14
N SER A 4 19.50 3.51 -11.46
CA SER A 4 18.65 4.50 -10.76
C SER A 4 17.17 4.10 -10.77
N SER A 5 16.66 3.68 -11.93
CA SER A 5 15.26 3.24 -12.08
C SER A 5 14.98 1.95 -11.30
N ARG A 6 15.95 1.04 -11.26
CA ARG A 6 15.83 -0.19 -10.49
C ARG A 6 15.85 0.08 -8.98
N ASP A 7 16.77 0.93 -8.53
CA ASP A 7 16.88 1.30 -7.12
C ASP A 7 15.61 2.01 -6.64
N PHE A 8 15.04 2.90 -7.48
CA PHE A 8 13.73 3.50 -7.24
C PHE A 8 12.63 2.43 -7.13
N LEU A 9 12.55 1.52 -8.11
CA LEU A 9 11.52 0.47 -8.14
C LEU A 9 11.54 -0.38 -6.86
N TYR A 10 12.71 -0.83 -6.44
CA TYR A 10 12.85 -1.59 -5.20
C TYR A 10 12.48 -0.78 -3.97
N LYS A 11 12.88 0.48 -3.91
CA LYS A 11 12.51 1.37 -2.81
C LYS A 11 11.01 1.59 -2.74
N TYR A 12 10.36 1.80 -3.90
CA TYR A 12 8.93 2.02 -3.99
C TYR A 12 8.12 0.77 -3.62
N LEU A 13 8.46 -0.39 -4.19
CA LEU A 13 7.77 -1.66 -3.93
C LEU A 13 7.96 -2.19 -2.50
N ASN A 14 9.04 -1.83 -1.82
CA ASN A 14 9.27 -2.21 -0.43
C ASN A 14 8.75 -1.17 0.59
N ASN A 15 8.17 -0.08 0.10
CA ASN A 15 7.50 0.88 0.97
C ASN A 15 6.10 0.39 1.32
N ILE A 16 5.67 0.67 2.54
CA ILE A 16 4.30 0.39 2.98
C ILE A 16 3.40 1.52 2.50
N SER A 17 2.42 1.21 1.66
CA SER A 17 1.52 2.17 1.03
C SER A 17 0.07 1.67 1.00
N PRO A 18 -0.51 1.32 2.15
CA PRO A 18 -1.91 0.90 2.20
C PRO A 18 -2.85 2.05 1.84
N THR A 19 -4.03 1.73 1.31
CA THR A 19 -5.09 2.71 1.05
C THR A 19 -5.35 3.57 2.30
N GLY A 20 -5.24 4.89 2.15
CA GLY A 20 -5.34 5.87 3.24
C GLY A 20 -4.01 6.18 3.94
N PHE A 21 -2.90 5.59 3.51
CA PHE A 21 -1.55 5.87 4.03
C PHE A 21 -0.50 5.88 2.90
N GLU A 22 -0.83 6.46 1.75
CA GLU A 22 -0.01 6.46 0.54
C GLU A 22 1.10 7.52 0.57
N THR A 23 1.02 8.50 1.44
CA THR A 23 1.96 9.65 1.49
C THR A 23 3.43 9.26 1.45
N PRO A 24 3.92 8.24 2.20
CA PRO A 24 5.33 7.84 2.12
C PRO A 24 5.73 7.33 0.74
N GLY A 25 4.88 6.54 0.09
CA GLY A 25 5.08 6.05 -1.28
C GLY A 25 5.07 7.19 -2.30
N GLN A 26 4.08 8.07 -2.22
CA GLN A 26 3.97 9.24 -3.08
C GLN A 26 5.18 10.17 -2.97
N LYS A 27 5.74 10.32 -1.78
CA LYS A 27 6.98 11.08 -1.59
C LYS A 27 8.18 10.43 -2.29
N ILE A 28 8.32 9.11 -2.20
CA ILE A 28 9.39 8.36 -2.89
C ILE A 28 9.26 8.53 -4.40
N TRP A 29 8.03 8.45 -4.93
CA TRP A 29 7.76 8.65 -6.34
C TRP A 29 8.07 10.08 -6.78
N LEU A 30 7.60 11.09 -6.06
CA LEU A 30 7.84 12.50 -6.36
C LEU A 30 9.33 12.84 -6.33
N ASP A 31 10.07 12.38 -5.33
CA ASP A 31 11.52 12.60 -5.23
C ASP A 31 12.26 12.02 -6.44
N TYR A 32 11.79 10.88 -6.98
CA TYR A 32 12.38 10.25 -8.15
C TYR A 32 12.09 11.01 -9.45
N ILE A 33 10.85 11.49 -9.65
CA ILE A 33 10.47 12.16 -10.89
C ILE A 33 10.84 13.64 -10.92
N LYS A 34 11.09 14.25 -9.77
CA LYS A 34 11.35 15.70 -9.63
C LYS A 34 12.37 16.26 -10.62
N PRO A 35 13.48 15.58 -10.98
CA PRO A 35 14.42 16.08 -11.99
C PRO A 35 13.88 16.10 -13.43
N TYR A 36 12.73 15.49 -13.69
CA TYR A 36 12.18 15.28 -15.04
C TYR A 36 10.86 16.02 -15.27
N ILE A 37 10.37 16.76 -14.27
CA ILE A 37 9.12 17.49 -14.33
C ILE A 37 9.35 19.00 -14.15
N ASP A 38 8.46 19.81 -14.72
CA ASP A 38 8.50 21.26 -14.57
C ASP A 38 7.81 21.72 -13.29
N GLU A 39 6.69 21.07 -12.94
CA GLU A 39 5.92 21.34 -11.73
C GLU A 39 5.23 20.06 -11.22
N TYR A 40 4.66 20.13 -10.02
CA TYR A 40 3.81 19.06 -9.49
C TYR A 40 2.56 19.62 -8.82
N ILE A 41 1.50 18.82 -8.83
CA ILE A 41 0.23 19.10 -8.17
C ILE A 41 0.00 18.01 -7.12
N SER A 42 -0.45 18.40 -5.94
CA SER A 42 -0.93 17.45 -4.94
C SER A 42 -2.21 17.95 -4.30
N ASP A 43 -3.08 17.03 -3.92
CA ASP A 43 -4.34 17.35 -3.28
C ASP A 43 -4.47 16.70 -1.88
N THR A 44 -5.60 16.97 -1.22
CA THR A 44 -5.90 16.45 0.12
C THR A 44 -6.24 14.95 0.14
N TYR A 45 -6.49 14.35 -1.02
CA TYR A 45 -6.71 12.90 -1.16
C TYR A 45 -5.39 12.12 -1.29
N GLY A 46 -4.25 12.82 -1.38
CA GLY A 46 -2.94 12.21 -1.57
C GLY A 46 -2.58 11.95 -3.04
N THR A 47 -3.37 12.47 -3.98
CA THR A 47 -3.02 12.44 -5.40
C THR A 47 -1.77 13.29 -5.64
N VAL A 48 -0.80 12.77 -6.39
CA VAL A 48 0.40 13.49 -6.78
C VAL A 48 0.57 13.39 -8.29
N VAL A 49 0.68 14.52 -8.96
CA VAL A 49 0.83 14.61 -10.43
C VAL A 49 2.12 15.37 -10.75
N GLY A 50 3.00 14.74 -11.52
CA GLY A 50 4.13 15.44 -12.15
C GLY A 50 3.72 15.98 -13.51
N VAL A 51 4.02 17.24 -13.80
CA VAL A 51 3.62 17.92 -15.02
C VAL A 51 4.86 18.29 -15.84
N ILE A 52 4.79 18.03 -17.15
CA ILE A 52 5.80 18.43 -18.13
C ILE A 52 5.10 19.33 -19.16
N ASN A 53 5.70 20.43 -19.53
CA ASN A 53 5.17 21.41 -20.47
C ASN A 53 3.76 21.92 -20.07
N PRO A 54 3.61 22.58 -18.91
CA PRO A 54 2.30 22.99 -18.39
C PRO A 54 1.53 23.90 -19.36
N GLU A 55 2.23 24.67 -20.19
CA GLU A 55 1.64 25.60 -21.18
C GLU A 55 1.16 24.91 -22.47
N SER A 56 1.42 23.63 -22.67
CA SER A 56 0.98 22.90 -23.85
C SER A 56 -0.55 22.89 -23.96
N LYS A 57 -1.08 23.17 -25.13
CA LYS A 57 -2.53 23.12 -25.42
C LYS A 57 -3.06 21.68 -25.41
N TYR A 58 -2.23 20.72 -25.78
CA TYR A 58 -2.58 19.30 -25.79
C TYR A 58 -2.02 18.64 -24.52
N LYS A 59 -2.88 17.99 -23.78
CA LYS A 59 -2.54 17.29 -22.54
C LYS A 59 -2.73 15.79 -22.70
N VAL A 60 -1.76 15.02 -22.23
CA VAL A 60 -1.85 13.57 -22.08
C VAL A 60 -1.69 13.26 -20.60
N VAL A 61 -2.57 12.47 -20.04
CA VAL A 61 -2.50 12.01 -18.64
C VAL A 61 -2.18 10.53 -18.64
N ILE A 62 -1.16 10.14 -17.88
CA ILE A 62 -0.83 8.75 -17.57
C ILE A 62 -1.09 8.60 -16.08
N GLU A 63 -2.02 7.73 -15.72
CA GLU A 63 -2.40 7.50 -14.32
C GLU A 63 -2.17 6.06 -13.89
N ALA A 64 -1.87 5.87 -12.61
CA ALA A 64 -1.81 4.60 -11.94
C ALA A 64 -2.14 4.80 -10.46
N HIS A 65 -2.67 3.76 -9.80
CA HIS A 65 -2.88 3.82 -8.36
C HIS A 65 -1.57 3.64 -7.59
N ALA A 66 -1.48 4.27 -6.42
CA ALA A 66 -0.30 4.28 -5.56
C ALA A 66 -0.43 3.40 -4.31
N ASP A 67 -1.63 2.90 -4.06
CA ASP A 67 -1.94 2.10 -2.88
C ASP A 67 -1.78 0.60 -3.12
N GLU A 68 -1.70 -0.13 -2.02
CA GLU A 68 -1.63 -1.58 -1.98
C GLU A 68 -2.69 -2.17 -1.06
N ILE A 69 -3.07 -3.42 -1.33
CA ILE A 69 -3.95 -4.21 -0.48
C ILE A 69 -3.30 -4.41 0.90
N SER A 70 -4.10 -4.22 1.95
CA SER A 70 -3.61 -4.28 3.32
C SER A 70 -4.68 -4.72 4.30
N TRP A 71 -4.33 -4.73 5.58
CA TRP A 71 -5.25 -4.95 6.69
C TRP A 71 -5.01 -3.89 7.75
N PHE A 72 -6.08 -3.36 8.32
CA PHE A 72 -6.00 -2.52 9.50
C PHE A 72 -6.06 -3.36 10.77
N VAL A 73 -5.24 -3.01 11.75
CA VAL A 73 -5.37 -3.53 13.10
C VAL A 73 -6.68 -3.00 13.71
N ASN A 74 -7.59 -3.92 13.98
CA ASN A 74 -8.88 -3.59 14.59
C ASN A 74 -8.85 -3.68 16.13
N TYR A 75 -8.20 -4.74 16.62
CA TYR A 75 -8.15 -5.03 18.05
C TYR A 75 -6.91 -5.85 18.39
N ILE A 76 -6.35 -5.62 19.56
CA ILE A 76 -5.25 -6.40 20.12
C ILE A 76 -5.72 -6.97 21.47
N THR A 77 -5.63 -8.29 21.63
CA THR A 77 -6.01 -8.96 22.87
C THR A 77 -4.95 -8.79 23.95
N ASP A 78 -5.30 -9.04 25.22
CA ASP A 78 -4.37 -8.94 26.35
C ASP A 78 -3.22 -9.97 26.27
N ASP A 79 -3.46 -11.10 25.61
CA ASP A 79 -2.46 -12.16 25.33
C ASP A 79 -1.68 -11.94 24.01
N GLY A 80 -1.91 -10.82 23.34
CA GLY A 80 -1.09 -10.34 22.21
C GLY A 80 -1.54 -10.78 20.82
N TYR A 81 -2.71 -11.39 20.65
CA TYR A 81 -3.29 -11.64 19.34
C TYR A 81 -3.80 -10.37 18.70
N ILE A 82 -3.60 -10.25 17.40
CA ILE A 82 -4.01 -9.07 16.62
C ILE A 82 -5.14 -9.48 15.67
N TYR A 83 -6.30 -8.85 15.86
CA TYR A 83 -7.43 -8.95 14.95
C TYR A 83 -7.36 -7.84 13.92
N VAL A 84 -7.56 -8.20 12.65
CA VAL A 84 -7.45 -7.28 11.52
C VAL A 84 -8.72 -7.23 10.70
N ILE A 85 -8.97 -6.09 10.09
CA ILE A 85 -10.01 -5.91 9.07
C ILE A 85 -9.36 -5.65 7.74
N ARG A 86 -9.95 -6.18 6.69
CA ARG A 86 -9.45 -6.04 5.32
C ARG A 86 -9.56 -4.61 4.82
N ASN A 87 -8.51 -4.15 4.17
CA ASN A 87 -8.46 -2.91 3.41
C ASN A 87 -8.14 -3.23 1.95
N GLY A 88 -9.14 -3.05 1.07
CA GLY A 88 -9.06 -3.47 -0.32
C GLY A 88 -9.60 -4.87 -0.60
N GLY A 89 -9.44 -5.33 -1.84
CA GLY A 89 -10.07 -6.53 -2.40
C GLY A 89 -9.26 -7.82 -2.27
N SER A 90 -8.63 -8.11 -1.12
CA SER A 90 -7.90 -9.38 -0.95
C SER A 90 -8.82 -10.59 -0.77
N ASP A 91 -8.41 -11.73 -1.30
CA ASP A 91 -9.05 -13.01 -0.99
C ASP A 91 -8.61 -13.48 0.41
N HIS A 92 -9.57 -13.82 1.27
CA HIS A 92 -9.29 -14.35 2.60
C HIS A 92 -8.56 -15.70 2.57
N GLN A 93 -8.67 -16.45 1.49
CA GLN A 93 -8.06 -17.77 1.36
C GLN A 93 -6.54 -17.72 1.20
N ILE A 94 -6.00 -16.60 0.68
CA ILE A 94 -4.54 -16.44 0.47
C ILE A 94 -3.80 -15.89 1.68
N ALA A 95 -4.50 -15.31 2.65
CA ALA A 95 -3.88 -14.69 3.81
C ALA A 95 -3.31 -15.68 4.85
N PRO A 96 -3.95 -16.83 5.14
CA PRO A 96 -3.48 -17.74 6.16
C PRO A 96 -2.02 -18.18 5.96
N SER A 97 -1.24 -18.19 7.03
CA SER A 97 0.19 -18.53 7.05
C SER A 97 1.12 -17.55 6.33
N MET A 98 0.60 -16.49 5.72
CA MET A 98 1.43 -15.46 5.10
C MET A 98 2.10 -14.57 6.14
N ARG A 99 3.35 -14.22 5.86
CA ARG A 99 4.09 -13.24 6.66
C ARG A 99 3.61 -11.83 6.34
N VAL A 100 3.52 -11.01 7.37
CA VAL A 100 3.10 -9.60 7.23
C VAL A 100 4.07 -8.66 7.91
N ASN A 101 4.14 -7.45 7.40
CA ASN A 101 4.79 -6.32 8.03
C ASN A 101 3.73 -5.47 8.72
N ILE A 102 3.83 -5.33 10.03
CA ILE A 102 2.93 -4.52 10.83
C ILE A 102 3.61 -3.17 11.07
N GLN A 103 3.02 -2.12 10.52
CA GLN A 103 3.53 -0.77 10.73
C GLN A 103 3.12 -0.27 12.12
N THR A 104 4.09 0.14 12.92
CA THR A 104 3.85 0.72 14.24
C THR A 104 4.56 2.07 14.38
N LYS A 105 4.23 2.84 15.42
CA LYS A 105 4.93 4.09 15.74
C LYS A 105 6.42 3.89 16.03
N LYS A 106 6.84 2.68 16.40
CA LYS A 106 8.24 2.33 16.73
C LYS A 106 8.96 1.64 15.57
N GLY A 107 8.31 1.46 14.42
CA GLY A 107 8.84 0.78 13.25
C GLY A 107 8.05 -0.45 12.87
N ILE A 108 8.63 -1.28 12.01
CA ILE A 108 7.99 -2.47 11.45
C ILE A 108 8.17 -3.66 12.37
N VAL A 109 7.06 -4.31 12.71
CA VAL A 109 7.04 -5.60 13.42
C VAL A 109 6.65 -6.69 12.44
N LYS A 110 7.35 -7.82 12.48
CA LYS A 110 7.03 -9.01 11.66
C LYS A 110 5.94 -9.81 12.35
N GLY A 111 4.94 -10.21 11.56
CA GLY A 111 3.85 -11.07 11.99
C GLY A 111 3.56 -12.17 11.00
N VAL A 112 2.65 -13.05 11.37
CA VAL A 112 2.11 -14.12 10.54
C VAL A 112 0.60 -14.18 10.75
N PHE A 113 -0.15 -14.32 9.66
CA PHE A 113 -1.57 -14.61 9.76
C PHE A 113 -1.77 -16.01 10.34
N GLY A 114 -2.42 -16.07 11.49
CA GLY A 114 -2.80 -17.33 12.14
C GLY A 114 -3.83 -18.08 11.30
N LEU A 115 -3.71 -19.40 11.29
CA LEU A 115 -4.72 -20.31 10.78
C LEU A 115 -5.58 -20.76 11.97
N SER A 116 -6.84 -20.33 12.01
CA SER A 116 -7.76 -20.87 12.99
C SER A 116 -8.24 -22.25 12.52
N LEU A 117 -7.97 -23.28 13.31
CA LEU A 117 -8.45 -24.63 13.04
C LEU A 117 -9.99 -24.71 13.03
N ILE A 118 -10.67 -23.79 13.68
CA ILE A 118 -12.14 -23.72 13.72
C ILE A 118 -12.71 -23.21 12.39
N HIS A 119 -11.96 -22.41 11.65
CA HIS A 119 -12.40 -21.84 10.37
C HIS A 119 -12.15 -22.77 9.18
N ILE A 120 -11.40 -23.87 9.36
CA ILE A 120 -11.19 -24.89 8.34
C ILE A 120 -12.40 -25.82 8.23
N SER A 121 -13.18 -25.96 9.30
CA SER A 121 -14.31 -26.89 9.37
C SER A 121 -15.68 -26.26 9.10
N GLU A 122 -15.79 -24.95 9.02
CA GLU A 122 -17.03 -24.28 8.64
C GLU A 122 -16.99 -23.87 7.17
N PRO A 123 -17.89 -24.42 6.33
CA PRO A 123 -18.07 -23.86 4.99
C PRO A 123 -18.51 -22.41 5.15
N THR A 124 -17.78 -21.51 4.51
CA THR A 124 -18.07 -20.08 4.47
C THR A 124 -19.54 -19.89 4.08
N ARG A 125 -20.41 -19.65 5.03
CA ARG A 125 -21.74 -19.15 4.73
C ARG A 125 -21.55 -17.75 4.19
N LEU A 126 -21.71 -17.61 2.89
CA LEU A 126 -21.94 -16.34 2.24
C LEU A 126 -23.19 -15.75 2.90
N GLN A 127 -23.01 -14.79 3.80
CA GLN A 127 -24.11 -13.94 4.22
C GLN A 127 -24.45 -13.05 3.03
N GLN A 128 -25.56 -13.40 2.43
CA GLN A 128 -26.22 -12.55 1.45
C GLN A 128 -26.67 -11.25 2.12
#